data_c3a6fcbaec2cd953d33585172796bafb
#
_entry.id   c3a6fcbaec2cd953d33585172796bafb
#
_cell.length_a   1.000
_cell.length_b   1.000
_cell.length_c   1.000
_cell.angle_alpha   90.00
_cell.angle_beta   90.00
_cell.angle_gamma   90.00
#
_symmetry.space_group_name_H-M   'P 1'
#
loop_
_entity.id
_entity.type
_entity.pdbx_description
1 polymer ?
#
loop_
_entity_poly.entity_id
_entity_poly.type
_entity_poly.pdbx_seq_one_letter_code
_entity_poly.pdbx_strand_id
1 'polypeptide(L)'
;MDLNSIRRYKRIRRNDFVGSMAALVGVLALGTLYGLLAAIAQSILGLIYRSSRIEVDVLGKVREEKAAWGSVDRNPKNRTVSGILVLRLTKPVFWVNAAAAVDLITTEIESEPGTDAVIINLEATNQLDTTSADALAELIRHLHRHGIDVHLVRVIHGPRNVLEASGVHEILGPDHMWRTISQGVRAAKRARKARREAEAAASP
;
A
#
# COMPACT_ATOMS: atom_id res chain seq x y z
N MET A 1 -19.17 -32.43 20.02
CA MET A 1 -18.59 -31.81 18.82
C MET A 1 -19.73 -31.36 17.91
N ASP A 2 -19.85 -30.06 17.65
CA ASP A 2 -20.99 -29.53 16.90
C ASP A 2 -20.72 -29.60 15.39
N LEU A 3 -21.30 -30.60 14.73
CA LEU A 3 -21.15 -30.83 13.29
C LEU A 3 -21.73 -29.69 12.43
N ASN A 4 -22.65 -28.90 12.98
CA ASN A 4 -23.23 -27.74 12.28
C ASN A 4 -22.21 -26.59 12.19
N SER A 5 -21.42 -26.39 13.23
CA SER A 5 -20.32 -25.43 13.23
C SER A 5 -19.27 -25.77 12.18
N ILE A 6 -18.91 -27.05 12.02
CA ILE A 6 -17.94 -27.52 11.01
C ILE A 6 -18.43 -27.25 9.56
N ARG A 7 -19.73 -27.50 9.29
CA ARG A 7 -20.33 -27.19 7.98
C ARG A 7 -20.35 -25.68 7.67
N ARG A 8 -20.61 -24.86 8.69
CA ARG A 8 -20.59 -23.38 8.58
C ARG A 8 -19.20 -22.86 8.25
N TYR A 9 -18.14 -23.37 8.91
CA TYR A 9 -16.74 -22.99 8.66
C TYR A 9 -16.28 -23.36 7.24
N LYS A 10 -16.67 -24.53 6.73
CA LYS A 10 -16.34 -24.96 5.35
C LYS A 10 -16.89 -23.98 4.29
N ARG A 11 -18.03 -23.33 4.57
CA ARG A 11 -18.68 -22.40 3.63
C ARG A 11 -18.08 -20.99 3.72
N ILE A 12 -17.59 -20.58 4.89
CA ILE A 12 -17.14 -19.19 5.14
C ILE A 12 -15.65 -19.03 4.86
N ARG A 13 -14.80 -20.00 5.23
CA ARG A 13 -13.35 -19.94 5.03
C ARG A 13 -12.75 -21.32 4.72
N ARG A 14 -12.68 -21.62 3.45
CA ARG A 14 -12.14 -22.88 2.94
C ARG A 14 -10.71 -23.16 3.45
N ASN A 15 -9.89 -22.13 3.58
CA ASN A 15 -8.51 -22.25 4.06
C ASN A 15 -8.41 -22.62 5.54
N ASP A 16 -9.31 -22.11 6.40
CA ASP A 16 -9.31 -22.42 7.83
C ASP A 16 -9.76 -23.88 8.07
N PHE A 17 -10.67 -24.38 7.24
CA PHE A 17 -11.09 -25.78 7.28
C PHE A 17 -9.96 -26.74 6.86
N VAL A 18 -9.22 -26.42 5.80
CA VAL A 18 -8.06 -27.21 5.35
C VAL A 18 -6.98 -27.22 6.42
N GLY A 19 -6.71 -26.07 7.05
CA GLY A 19 -5.76 -25.96 8.14
C GLY A 19 -6.14 -26.82 9.35
N SER A 20 -7.41 -26.80 9.76
CA SER A 20 -7.90 -27.62 10.88
C SER A 20 -7.82 -29.11 10.57
N MET A 21 -8.12 -29.52 9.33
CA MET A 21 -8.06 -30.91 8.92
C MET A 21 -6.60 -31.40 8.83
N ALA A 22 -5.69 -30.60 8.32
CA ALA A 22 -4.27 -30.91 8.26
C ALA A 22 -3.68 -31.06 9.69
N ALA A 23 -4.09 -30.20 10.62
CA ALA A 23 -3.69 -30.31 12.03
C ALA A 23 -4.21 -31.61 12.66
N LEU A 24 -5.48 -31.96 12.43
CA LEU A 24 -6.06 -33.20 12.95
C LEU A 24 -5.33 -34.44 12.42
N VAL A 25 -5.10 -34.50 11.10
CA VAL A 25 -4.37 -35.61 10.47
C VAL A 25 -2.93 -35.66 11.00
N GLY A 26 -2.27 -34.51 11.16
CA GLY A 26 -0.93 -34.41 11.71
C GLY A 26 -0.85 -34.98 13.13
N VAL A 27 -1.80 -34.65 14.01
CA VAL A 27 -1.85 -35.19 15.37
C VAL A 27 -2.05 -36.71 15.37
N LEU A 28 -2.92 -37.24 14.51
CA LEU A 28 -3.19 -38.68 14.42
C LEU A 28 -2.01 -39.48 13.83
N ALA A 29 -1.28 -38.90 12.87
CA ALA A 29 -0.20 -39.58 12.15
C ALA A 29 1.16 -39.46 12.86
N LEU A 30 1.47 -38.30 13.44
CA LEU A 30 2.78 -37.96 13.99
C LEU A 30 2.80 -37.96 15.54
N GLY A 31 1.66 -38.21 16.15
CA GLY A 31 1.48 -38.07 17.60
C GLY A 31 1.21 -36.62 18.04
N THR A 32 0.75 -36.46 19.28
CA THR A 32 0.23 -35.20 19.79
C THR A 32 1.23 -34.05 19.75
N LEU A 33 2.48 -34.30 20.12
CA LEU A 33 3.52 -33.25 20.18
C LEU A 33 3.88 -32.71 18.79
N TYR A 34 4.22 -33.60 17.87
CA TYR A 34 4.62 -33.19 16.51
C TYR A 34 3.45 -32.64 15.71
N GLY A 35 2.22 -33.20 15.90
CA GLY A 35 1.01 -32.69 15.29
C GLY A 35 0.69 -31.25 15.75
N LEU A 36 0.87 -30.97 17.06
CA LEU A 36 0.67 -29.63 17.61
C LEU A 36 1.70 -28.62 17.06
N LEU A 37 2.99 -29.00 17.03
CA LEU A 37 4.05 -28.16 16.46
C LEU A 37 3.80 -27.85 14.98
N ALA A 38 3.39 -28.86 14.20
CA ALA A 38 3.03 -28.66 12.77
C ALA A 38 1.83 -27.72 12.60
N ALA A 39 0.82 -27.85 13.45
CA ALA A 39 -0.36 -26.96 13.42
C ALA A 39 0.00 -25.50 13.74
N ILE A 40 0.87 -25.28 14.74
CA ILE A 40 1.37 -23.95 15.09
C ILE A 40 2.17 -23.36 13.92
N ALA A 41 3.12 -24.12 13.36
CA ALA A 41 3.93 -23.67 12.23
C ALA A 41 3.06 -23.32 11.03
N GLN A 42 2.09 -24.16 10.68
CA GLN A 42 1.13 -23.88 9.60
C GLN A 42 0.30 -22.62 9.86
N SER A 43 -0.16 -22.41 11.09
CA SER A 43 -0.92 -21.22 11.47
C SER A 43 -0.10 -19.94 11.30
N ILE A 44 1.16 -19.96 11.75
CA ILE A 44 2.08 -18.82 11.60
C ILE A 44 2.38 -18.55 10.12
N LEU A 45 2.73 -19.58 9.35
CA LEU A 45 2.99 -19.45 7.90
C LEU A 45 1.75 -18.93 7.16
N GLY A 46 0.57 -19.42 7.51
CA GLY A 46 -0.69 -18.93 6.94
C GLY A 46 -0.97 -17.47 7.28
N LEU A 47 -0.60 -17.01 8.48
CA LEU A 47 -0.71 -15.61 8.88
C LEU A 47 0.26 -14.74 8.07
N ILE A 48 1.53 -15.12 8.00
CA ILE A 48 2.56 -14.41 7.23
C ILE A 48 2.14 -14.32 5.76
N TYR A 49 1.72 -15.42 5.15
CA TYR A 49 1.28 -15.45 3.75
C TYR A 49 0.08 -14.52 3.48
N ARG A 50 -0.91 -14.48 4.37
CA ARG A 50 -2.05 -13.54 4.23
C ARG A 50 -1.64 -12.09 4.42
N SER A 51 -0.70 -11.85 5.32
CA SER A 51 -0.19 -10.51 5.62
C SER A 51 0.75 -9.98 4.53
N SER A 52 1.47 -10.86 3.83
CA SER A 52 2.37 -10.47 2.74
C SER A 52 1.63 -10.01 1.48
N ARG A 53 0.37 -10.41 1.30
CA ARG A 53 -0.42 -9.94 0.15
C ARG A 53 -0.93 -8.55 0.41
N ILE A 54 -0.39 -7.59 -0.32
CA ILE A 54 -0.84 -6.21 -0.37
C ILE A 54 -1.53 -5.93 -1.71
N GLU A 55 -2.40 -4.96 -1.75
CA GLU A 55 -3.05 -4.48 -2.96
C GLU A 55 -2.91 -2.97 -3.01
N VAL A 56 -2.81 -2.42 -4.20
CA VAL A 56 -2.76 -0.99 -4.46
C VAL A 56 -4.00 -0.60 -5.25
N ASP A 57 -4.77 0.34 -4.75
CA ASP A 57 -5.93 0.91 -5.45
C ASP A 57 -5.52 2.21 -6.14
N VAL A 58 -5.79 2.36 -7.40
CA VAL A 58 -5.76 3.65 -8.09
C VAL A 58 -7.01 4.44 -7.70
N LEU A 59 -6.82 5.65 -7.19
CA LEU A 59 -7.91 6.50 -6.74
C LEU A 59 -8.23 7.61 -7.75
N GLY A 60 -9.51 7.75 -8.02
CA GLY A 60 -10.08 8.88 -8.75
C GLY A 60 -10.98 9.74 -7.86
N LYS A 61 -11.21 10.97 -8.26
CA LYS A 61 -12.10 11.90 -7.59
C LYS A 61 -13.55 11.46 -7.79
N VAL A 62 -14.29 11.33 -6.71
CA VAL A 62 -15.73 11.00 -6.74
C VAL A 62 -16.50 12.22 -7.28
N ARG A 63 -17.39 11.99 -8.24
CA ARG A 63 -18.09 13.08 -8.97
C ARG A 63 -19.08 13.82 -8.09
N GLU A 64 -19.71 13.12 -7.17
CA GLU A 64 -20.82 13.62 -6.35
C GLU A 64 -20.35 14.27 -5.04
N GLU A 65 -19.10 14.02 -4.63
CA GLU A 65 -18.53 14.52 -3.37
C GLU A 65 -17.23 15.30 -3.61
N LYS A 66 -17.24 16.60 -3.30
CA LYS A 66 -16.12 17.52 -3.61
C LYS A 66 -14.75 17.13 -3.03
N ALA A 67 -14.71 16.33 -1.98
CA ALA A 67 -13.46 15.96 -1.28
C ALA A 67 -13.20 14.44 -1.25
N ALA A 68 -14.10 13.61 -1.78
CA ALA A 68 -14.00 12.16 -1.73
C ALA A 68 -13.15 11.60 -2.89
N TRP A 69 -12.38 10.58 -2.54
CA TRP A 69 -11.56 9.80 -3.46
C TRP A 69 -11.94 8.33 -3.33
N GLY A 70 -12.15 7.66 -4.44
CA GLY A 70 -12.57 6.27 -4.49
C GLY A 70 -11.78 5.48 -5.52
N SER A 71 -11.72 4.15 -5.34
CA SER A 71 -11.07 3.26 -6.30
C SER A 71 -11.71 3.39 -7.68
N VAL A 72 -10.89 3.49 -8.70
CA VAL A 72 -11.32 3.54 -10.11
C VAL A 72 -11.81 2.16 -10.54
N ASP A 73 -11.16 1.10 -10.09
CA ASP A 73 -11.54 -0.28 -10.42
C ASP A 73 -12.94 -0.64 -9.90
N ARG A 74 -13.25 -0.17 -8.66
CA ARG A 74 -14.58 -0.41 -8.07
C ARG A 74 -15.66 0.49 -8.65
N ASN A 75 -15.29 1.68 -9.09
CA ASN A 75 -16.20 2.63 -9.72
C ASN A 75 -15.50 3.42 -10.84
N PRO A 76 -15.62 2.95 -12.09
CA PRO A 76 -15.00 3.61 -13.26
C PRO A 76 -15.50 5.04 -13.54
N LYS A 77 -16.54 5.51 -12.82
CA LYS A 77 -17.00 6.90 -12.90
C LYS A 77 -16.10 7.87 -12.14
N ASN A 78 -15.23 7.37 -11.27
CA ASN A 78 -14.26 8.19 -10.56
C ASN A 78 -13.22 8.71 -11.54
N ARG A 79 -12.93 10.00 -11.47
CA ARG A 79 -12.04 10.67 -12.43
C ARG A 79 -10.62 10.75 -11.89
N THR A 80 -9.69 10.18 -12.62
CA THR A 80 -8.26 10.38 -12.39
C THR A 80 -7.85 11.83 -12.71
N VAL A 81 -6.65 12.19 -12.28
CA VAL A 81 -6.09 13.54 -12.57
C VAL A 81 -4.94 13.35 -13.55
N SER A 82 -5.07 13.93 -14.73
CA SER A 82 -4.03 13.80 -15.78
C SER A 82 -2.64 14.14 -15.26
N GLY A 83 -1.71 13.22 -15.42
CA GLY A 83 -0.30 13.31 -14.99
C GLY A 83 -0.08 13.21 -13.48
N ILE A 84 -1.11 12.93 -12.69
CA ILE A 84 -0.99 12.73 -11.23
C ILE A 84 -1.67 11.43 -10.87
N LEU A 85 -0.91 10.44 -10.48
CA LEU A 85 -1.38 9.15 -10.04
C LEU A 85 -1.62 9.15 -8.53
N VAL A 86 -2.81 8.78 -8.09
CA VAL A 86 -3.16 8.70 -6.67
C VAL A 86 -3.33 7.25 -6.30
N LEU A 87 -2.45 6.75 -5.45
CA LEU A 87 -2.38 5.36 -5.03
C LEU A 87 -2.74 5.20 -3.55
N ARG A 88 -3.52 4.18 -3.25
CA ARG A 88 -3.85 3.80 -1.88
C ARG A 88 -3.40 2.38 -1.61
N LEU A 89 -2.56 2.23 -0.60
CA LEU A 89 -2.24 0.92 -0.05
C LEU A 89 -3.44 0.42 0.76
N THR A 90 -3.97 -0.76 0.42
CA THR A 90 -5.19 -1.29 1.05
C THR A 90 -4.93 -1.95 2.40
N LYS A 91 -3.67 -2.25 2.71
CA LYS A 91 -3.21 -2.87 3.96
C LYS A 91 -2.01 -2.14 4.52
N PRO A 92 -1.72 -2.30 5.83
CA PRO A 92 -0.50 -1.77 6.43
C PRO A 92 0.74 -2.30 5.73
N VAL A 93 1.73 -1.43 5.54
CA VAL A 93 3.05 -1.80 5.03
C VAL A 93 3.96 -2.13 6.21
N PHE A 94 4.66 -3.26 6.12
CA PHE A 94 5.64 -3.71 7.08
C PHE A 94 6.67 -4.62 6.37
N TRP A 95 7.76 -4.98 7.05
CA TRP A 95 8.91 -5.67 6.45
C TRP A 95 8.58 -6.84 5.51
N VAL A 96 7.49 -7.62 5.80
CA VAL A 96 7.11 -8.79 4.97
C VAL A 96 6.56 -8.39 3.60
N ASN A 97 5.89 -7.25 3.49
CA ASN A 97 5.19 -6.84 2.26
C ASN A 97 5.74 -5.54 1.65
N ALA A 98 6.76 -4.92 2.24
CA ALA A 98 7.32 -3.66 1.78
C ALA A 98 7.82 -3.74 0.32
N ALA A 99 8.57 -4.79 -0.02
CA ALA A 99 9.05 -4.99 -1.39
C ALA A 99 7.89 -5.16 -2.38
N ALA A 100 6.90 -6.00 -2.04
CA ALA A 100 5.71 -6.18 -2.88
C ALA A 100 4.90 -4.88 -3.04
N ALA A 101 4.83 -4.04 -2.01
CA ALA A 101 4.20 -2.73 -2.10
C ALA A 101 4.93 -1.80 -3.08
N VAL A 102 6.26 -1.78 -3.03
CA VAL A 102 7.11 -1.01 -3.95
C VAL A 102 6.91 -1.49 -5.40
N ASP A 103 6.96 -2.80 -5.63
CA ASP A 103 6.78 -3.39 -6.96
C ASP A 103 5.40 -3.05 -7.55
N LEU A 104 4.34 -3.15 -6.74
CA LEU A 104 2.99 -2.79 -7.18
C LEU A 104 2.85 -1.29 -7.50
N ILE A 105 3.40 -0.41 -6.65
CA ILE A 105 3.41 1.03 -6.92
C ILE A 105 4.15 1.33 -8.22
N THR A 106 5.30 0.70 -8.44
CA THR A 106 6.09 0.88 -9.65
C THR A 106 5.32 0.40 -10.89
N THR A 107 4.69 -0.77 -10.80
CA THR A 107 3.86 -1.31 -11.89
C THR A 107 2.69 -0.38 -12.26
N GLU A 108 2.01 0.19 -11.27
CA GLU A 108 0.92 1.16 -11.53
C GLU A 108 1.44 2.44 -12.20
N ILE A 109 2.63 2.91 -11.82
CA ILE A 109 3.25 4.09 -12.44
C ILE A 109 3.66 3.79 -13.89
N GLU A 110 4.23 2.62 -14.15
CA GLU A 110 4.63 2.18 -15.49
C GLU A 110 3.43 1.98 -16.42
N SER A 111 2.27 1.61 -15.87
CA SER A 111 1.03 1.45 -16.64
C SER A 111 0.38 2.77 -17.06
N GLU A 112 0.79 3.89 -16.45
CA GLU A 112 0.25 5.23 -16.71
C GLU A 112 1.34 6.18 -17.27
N PRO A 113 1.68 6.06 -18.57
CA PRO A 113 2.70 6.91 -19.20
C PRO A 113 2.35 8.40 -19.10
N GLY A 114 3.34 9.22 -18.76
CA GLY A 114 3.15 10.66 -18.58
C GLY A 114 2.72 11.06 -17.16
N THR A 115 2.92 10.17 -16.20
CA THR A 115 2.80 10.49 -14.78
C THR A 115 3.96 11.39 -14.35
N ASP A 116 3.64 12.62 -13.95
CA ASP A 116 4.60 13.62 -13.46
C ASP A 116 4.68 13.62 -11.91
N ALA A 117 3.64 13.14 -11.25
CA ALA A 117 3.58 13.08 -9.79
C ALA A 117 2.77 11.89 -9.28
N VAL A 118 3.18 11.35 -8.14
CA VAL A 118 2.52 10.25 -7.44
C VAL A 118 2.14 10.67 -6.03
N ILE A 119 0.88 10.41 -5.67
CA ILE A 119 0.35 10.65 -4.33
C ILE A 119 0.13 9.28 -3.66
N ILE A 120 0.91 8.95 -2.65
CA ILE A 120 0.81 7.68 -1.93
C ILE A 120 0.02 7.89 -0.64
N ASN A 121 -1.15 7.27 -0.55
CA ASN A 121 -1.98 7.31 0.64
C ASN A 121 -1.61 6.18 1.61
N LEU A 122 -1.05 6.56 2.76
CA LEU A 122 -0.61 5.67 3.83
C LEU A 122 -1.62 5.52 4.98
N GLU A 123 -2.89 5.86 4.75
CA GLU A 123 -3.95 5.80 5.78
C GLU A 123 -4.09 4.42 6.44
N ALA A 124 -3.87 3.34 5.68
CA ALA A 124 -3.95 1.98 6.19
C ALA A 124 -2.72 1.57 7.01
N THR A 125 -1.61 2.31 6.91
CA THR A 125 -0.34 1.99 7.58
C THR A 125 -0.30 2.62 8.96
N ASN A 126 -0.67 1.84 9.98
CA ASN A 126 -0.73 2.29 11.38
C ASN A 126 0.64 2.25 12.05
N GLN A 127 1.51 1.38 11.60
CA GLN A 127 2.88 1.19 12.07
C GLN A 127 3.78 1.03 10.85
N LEU A 128 4.95 1.61 10.92
CA LEU A 128 5.99 1.49 9.90
C LEU A 128 7.26 1.04 10.59
N ASP A 129 7.90 0.01 10.09
CA ASP A 129 9.21 -0.42 10.56
C ASP A 129 10.33 0.18 9.71
N THR A 130 11.57 0.06 10.19
CA THR A 130 12.75 0.63 9.51
C THR A 130 12.93 0.05 8.10
N THR A 131 12.73 -1.26 7.94
CA THR A 131 12.86 -1.92 6.63
C THR A 131 11.88 -1.35 5.60
N SER A 132 10.64 -1.08 6.03
CA SER A 132 9.62 -0.47 5.18
C SER A 132 9.92 1.00 4.89
N ALA A 133 10.47 1.72 5.85
CA ALA A 133 10.90 3.10 5.65
C ALA A 133 12.05 3.17 4.63
N ASP A 134 13.02 2.26 4.72
CA ASP A 134 14.14 2.15 3.77
C ASP A 134 13.66 1.82 2.36
N ALA A 135 12.73 0.86 2.23
CA ALA A 135 12.14 0.50 0.94
C ALA A 135 11.38 1.69 0.32
N LEU A 136 10.64 2.45 1.12
CA LEU A 136 9.96 3.66 0.68
C LEU A 136 10.94 4.76 0.28
N ALA A 137 12.05 4.94 1.02
CA ALA A 137 13.12 5.87 0.70
C ALA A 137 13.74 5.56 -0.67
N GLU A 138 13.99 4.27 -0.94
CA GLU A 138 14.54 3.81 -2.21
C GLU A 138 13.58 4.07 -3.37
N LEU A 139 12.30 3.75 -3.19
CA LEU A 139 11.24 4.07 -4.16
C LEU A 139 11.20 5.58 -4.46
N ILE A 140 11.19 6.43 -3.44
CA ILE A 140 11.15 7.89 -3.61
C ILE A 140 12.37 8.37 -4.40
N ARG A 141 13.59 7.92 -4.04
CA ARG A 141 14.81 8.27 -4.79
C ARG A 141 14.74 7.80 -6.23
N HIS A 142 14.23 6.60 -6.48
CA HIS A 142 14.05 6.06 -7.83
C HIS A 142 13.10 6.94 -8.64
N LEU A 143 11.95 7.30 -8.11
CA LEU A 143 10.95 8.13 -8.78
C LEU A 143 11.47 9.55 -9.05
N HIS A 144 12.18 10.16 -8.08
CA HIS A 144 12.80 11.47 -8.27
C HIS A 144 13.84 11.46 -9.40
N ARG A 145 14.66 10.40 -9.53
CA ARG A 145 15.61 10.28 -10.66
C ARG A 145 14.92 10.22 -12.02
N HIS A 146 13.68 9.73 -12.07
CA HIS A 146 12.85 9.72 -13.28
C HIS A 146 11.99 10.98 -13.45
N GLY A 147 12.21 12.02 -12.64
CA GLY A 147 11.47 13.27 -12.70
C GLY A 147 10.06 13.22 -12.18
N ILE A 148 9.69 12.15 -11.47
CA ILE A 148 8.37 11.96 -10.86
C ILE A 148 8.38 12.52 -9.45
N ASP A 149 7.51 13.49 -9.18
CA ASP A 149 7.34 14.11 -7.88
C ASP A 149 6.51 13.20 -6.96
N VAL A 150 6.90 13.05 -5.69
CA VAL A 150 6.25 12.11 -4.76
C VAL A 150 5.67 12.85 -3.57
N HIS A 151 4.40 12.62 -3.27
CA HIS A 151 3.73 13.15 -2.09
C HIS A 151 3.16 12.02 -1.24
N LEU A 152 3.38 12.07 0.07
CA LEU A 152 2.75 11.18 1.05
C LEU A 152 1.53 11.86 1.66
N VAL A 153 0.43 11.15 1.76
CA VAL A 153 -0.79 11.70 2.35
C VAL A 153 -1.36 10.79 3.43
N ARG A 154 -2.07 11.39 4.39
CA ARG A 154 -2.70 10.69 5.52
C ARG A 154 -1.72 9.86 6.36
N VAL A 155 -0.47 10.34 6.46
CA VAL A 155 0.53 9.74 7.33
C VAL A 155 0.15 10.07 8.78
N ILE A 156 -0.17 9.04 9.56
CA ILE A 156 -0.48 9.18 10.98
C ILE A 156 0.79 9.35 11.83
N HIS A 157 0.63 9.68 13.11
CA HIS A 157 1.75 10.12 13.96
C HIS A 157 2.87 9.07 14.08
N GLY A 158 2.54 7.79 14.32
CA GLY A 158 3.55 6.72 14.47
C GLY A 158 4.46 6.56 13.24
N PRO A 159 3.93 6.25 12.06
CA PRO A 159 4.69 6.21 10.81
C PRO A 159 5.45 7.51 10.49
N ARG A 160 4.87 8.67 10.78
CA ARG A 160 5.55 9.95 10.57
C ARG A 160 6.87 10.04 11.34
N ASN A 161 6.89 9.67 12.62
CA ASN A 161 8.10 9.69 13.43
C ASN A 161 9.18 8.76 12.86
N VAL A 162 8.79 7.58 12.32
CA VAL A 162 9.73 6.65 11.70
C VAL A 162 10.29 7.25 10.40
N LEU A 163 9.45 7.85 9.55
CA LEU A 163 9.89 8.49 8.31
C LEU A 163 10.84 9.66 8.56
N GLU A 164 10.61 10.45 9.61
CA GLU A 164 11.50 11.52 10.05
C GLU A 164 12.83 10.94 10.57
N ALA A 165 12.78 9.97 11.47
CA ALA A 165 13.97 9.34 12.06
C ALA A 165 14.82 8.56 11.04
N SER A 166 14.21 8.01 9.98
CA SER A 166 14.90 7.30 8.90
C SER A 166 15.38 8.21 7.77
N GLY A 167 15.25 9.54 7.88
CA GLY A 167 15.68 10.49 6.86
C GLY A 167 14.80 10.50 5.60
N VAL A 168 13.68 9.79 5.59
CA VAL A 168 12.75 9.76 4.43
C VAL A 168 12.16 11.12 4.17
N HIS A 169 11.90 11.88 5.24
CA HIS A 169 11.39 13.25 5.14
C HIS A 169 12.34 14.17 4.36
N GLU A 170 13.66 14.02 4.54
CA GLU A 170 14.68 14.79 3.84
C GLU A 170 14.74 14.44 2.35
N ILE A 171 14.61 13.12 2.03
CA ILE A 171 14.60 12.63 0.65
C ILE A 171 13.33 13.07 -0.08
N LEU A 172 12.20 13.05 0.61
CA LEU A 172 10.90 13.46 0.08
C LEU A 172 10.88 14.97 -0.23
N GLY A 173 11.58 15.76 0.58
CA GLY A 173 11.60 17.22 0.51
C GLY A 173 10.55 17.90 1.37
N PRO A 174 10.73 19.19 1.64
CA PRO A 174 9.77 19.98 2.41
C PRO A 174 8.43 20.03 1.67
N ASP A 175 7.34 20.12 2.43
CA ASP A 175 5.98 20.28 1.90
C ASP A 175 5.49 19.15 0.95
N HIS A 176 5.94 17.91 1.22
CA HIS A 176 5.49 16.73 0.47
C HIS A 176 4.67 15.74 1.32
N MET A 177 4.42 16.07 2.60
CA MET A 177 3.50 15.30 3.46
C MET A 177 2.23 16.10 3.76
N TRP A 178 1.07 15.54 3.40
CA TRP A 178 -0.22 16.23 3.49
C TRP A 178 -1.23 15.47 4.33
N ARG A 179 -2.13 16.20 4.97
CA ARG A 179 -3.23 15.60 5.75
C ARG A 179 -4.30 14.94 4.89
N THR A 180 -4.49 15.42 3.66
CA THR A 180 -5.55 14.93 2.76
C THR A 180 -5.02 14.72 1.35
N ILE A 181 -5.63 13.78 0.62
CA ILE A 181 -5.31 13.53 -0.78
C ILE A 181 -5.49 14.80 -1.62
N SER A 182 -6.58 15.54 -1.37
CA SER A 182 -6.87 16.78 -2.10
C SER A 182 -5.80 17.87 -1.89
N GLN A 183 -5.14 17.91 -0.72
CA GLN A 183 -4.01 18.83 -0.49
C GLN A 183 -2.79 18.40 -1.31
N GLY A 184 -2.40 17.13 -1.27
CA GLY A 184 -1.30 16.59 -2.04
C GLY A 184 -1.50 16.82 -3.55
N VAL A 185 -2.68 16.50 -4.07
CA VAL A 185 -3.00 16.74 -5.49
C VAL A 185 -2.94 18.22 -5.86
N ARG A 186 -3.36 19.13 -4.98
CA ARG A 186 -3.23 20.58 -5.25
C ARG A 186 -1.77 21.03 -5.25
N ALA A 187 -0.94 20.48 -4.38
CA ALA A 187 0.50 20.77 -4.33
C ALA A 187 1.19 20.27 -5.61
N ALA A 188 0.97 19.02 -5.99
CA ALA A 188 1.49 18.43 -7.23
C ALA A 188 1.07 19.23 -8.47
N LYS A 189 -0.19 19.67 -8.56
CA LYS A 189 -0.64 20.54 -9.67
C LYS A 189 0.10 21.88 -9.74
N ARG A 190 0.39 22.48 -8.58
CA ARG A 190 1.15 23.73 -8.52
C ARG A 190 2.61 23.55 -8.95
N ALA A 191 3.26 22.51 -8.45
CA ALA A 191 4.63 22.17 -8.80
C ALA A 191 4.76 21.87 -10.31
N ARG A 192 3.83 21.08 -10.87
CA ARG A 192 3.78 20.79 -12.30
C ARG A 192 3.58 22.05 -13.15
N LYS A 193 2.70 22.97 -12.74
CA LYS A 193 2.48 24.23 -13.45
C LYS A 193 3.76 25.07 -13.46
N ALA A 194 4.41 25.24 -12.30
CA ALA A 194 5.66 25.98 -12.18
C ALA A 194 6.79 25.39 -13.05
N ARG A 195 6.89 24.05 -13.08
CA ARG A 195 7.87 23.36 -13.94
C ARG A 195 7.63 23.66 -15.42
N ARG A 196 6.41 23.56 -15.90
CA ARG A 196 6.04 23.86 -17.31
C ARG A 196 6.28 25.32 -17.69
N GLU A 197 5.99 26.24 -16.77
CA GLU A 197 6.26 27.67 -16.98
C GLU A 197 7.77 27.95 -17.07
N ALA A 198 8.58 27.29 -16.24
CA ALA A 198 10.04 27.38 -16.28
C ALA A 198 10.63 26.79 -17.58
N GLU A 199 10.12 25.63 -18.02
CA GLU A 199 10.52 25.00 -19.28
C GLU A 199 10.15 25.86 -20.49
N ALA A 200 8.96 26.46 -20.50
CA ALA A 200 8.52 27.39 -21.56
C ALA A 200 9.34 28.68 -21.58
N ALA A 201 9.79 29.17 -20.44
CA ALA A 201 10.64 30.35 -20.34
C ALA A 201 12.11 30.08 -20.74
N ALA A 202 12.56 28.81 -20.66
CA ALA A 202 13.91 28.38 -21.02
C ALA A 202 14.04 27.94 -22.50
N SER A 203 12.91 27.78 -23.21
CA SER A 203 12.90 27.52 -24.66
C SER A 203 13.04 28.83 -25.42
N PRO A 204 14.12 28.98 -26.26
CA PRO A 204 14.40 30.20 -27.01
C PRO A 204 13.37 30.48 -28.12
#